data_43e59de350344d90364531b646c1d975
#
_entry.id   43e59de350344d90364531b646c1d975
#
_cell.length_a   1.000
_cell.length_b   1.000
_cell.length_c   1.000
_cell.angle_alpha   90.00
_cell.angle_beta   90.00
_cell.angle_gamma   90.00
#
_symmetry.space_group_name_H-M   'P 1'
#
loop_
_entity.id
_entity.type
_entity.pdbx_description
1 polymer ?
#
loop_
_entity_poly.entity_id
_entity_poly.type
_entity_poly.pdbx_seq_one_letter_code
_entity_poly.pdbx_strand_id
1 'polypeptide(L)' 'MAANARVKGTVEYRAGDGPLIAIPEGPLEVQVGADSAVLSWGDAGNPQITAIPIEEYERYVEQGLIELQPA' A
#
# COMPACT_ATOMS: atom_id res chain seq x y z
N MET A 1 -8.79 -3.54 11.71
CA MET A 1 -7.91 -4.50 11.05
C MET A 1 -6.47 -4.24 11.46
N ALA A 2 -5.68 -5.26 11.57
CA ALA A 2 -4.29 -5.13 12.02
C ALA A 2 -3.40 -4.82 10.82
N ALA A 3 -2.55 -3.81 10.96
CA ALA A 3 -1.57 -3.49 9.94
C ALA A 3 -0.50 -4.59 9.91
N ASN A 4 -0.13 -5.03 8.71
CA ASN A 4 0.92 -6.03 8.54
C ASN A 4 2.11 -5.48 7.75
N ALA A 5 2.13 -4.18 7.52
CA ALA A 5 3.19 -3.50 6.81
C ALA A 5 3.24 -2.04 7.23
N ARG A 6 4.24 -1.33 6.72
CA ARG A 6 4.41 0.10 6.98
C ARG A 6 4.96 0.78 5.73
N VAL A 7 4.43 1.95 5.44
CA VAL A 7 4.94 2.80 4.36
C VAL A 7 6.08 3.64 4.90
N LYS A 8 7.23 3.60 4.21
CA LYS A 8 8.42 4.36 4.57
C LYS A 8 8.89 5.11 3.33
N GLY A 9 8.56 6.36 3.23
CA GLY A 9 8.95 7.17 2.08
C GLY A 9 7.76 7.44 1.18
N THR A 10 8.03 7.77 -0.08
CA THR A 10 6.98 8.17 -1.00
C THR A 10 6.45 6.99 -1.77
N VAL A 11 5.21 6.63 -1.51
CA VAL A 11 4.48 5.62 -2.27
C VAL A 11 3.28 6.30 -2.90
N GLU A 12 3.18 6.23 -4.22
CA GLU A 12 2.10 6.88 -4.94
C GLU A 12 1.42 5.89 -5.87
N TYR A 13 0.14 6.10 -6.08
CA TYR A 13 -0.61 5.28 -7.03
C TYR A 13 -1.54 6.16 -7.84
N ARG A 14 -1.96 5.66 -8.99
CA ARG A 14 -2.89 6.37 -9.85
C ARG A 14 -4.23 5.65 -9.87
N ALA A 15 -5.28 6.35 -9.54
CA ALA A 15 -6.63 5.81 -9.58
C ALA A 15 -7.21 6.07 -10.97
N GLY A 16 -7.21 5.04 -11.82
CA GLY A 16 -7.66 5.17 -13.20
C GLY A 16 -6.76 6.12 -13.98
N ASP A 17 -7.35 7.09 -14.65
CA ASP A 17 -6.61 8.10 -15.41
C ASP A 17 -6.40 9.39 -14.61
N GLY A 18 -6.69 9.35 -13.33
CA GLY A 18 -6.60 10.53 -12.48
C GLY A 18 -5.17 10.87 -12.06
N PRO A 19 -5.02 11.87 -11.20
CA PRO A 19 -3.70 12.25 -10.71
C PRO A 19 -3.12 11.21 -9.77
N LEU A 20 -1.81 11.26 -9.56
CA LEU A 20 -1.16 10.40 -8.57
C LEU A 20 -1.61 10.78 -7.19
N ILE A 21 -1.89 9.77 -6.37
CA ILE A 21 -2.31 9.95 -4.98
C ILE A 21 -1.24 9.34 -4.09
N ALA A 22 -0.74 10.14 -3.14
CA ALA A 22 0.29 9.67 -2.23
C ALA A 22 -0.35 8.91 -1.06
N ILE A 23 0.27 7.78 -0.71
CA ILE A 23 -0.10 7.04 0.49
C ILE A 23 0.77 7.55 1.62
N PRO A 24 0.19 8.05 2.71
CA PRO A 24 1.00 8.63 3.80
C PRO A 24 1.85 7.56 4.48
N GLU A 25 2.98 7.99 5.03
CA GLU A 25 3.82 7.11 5.83
C GLU A 25 3.06 6.65 7.06
N GLY A 26 3.27 5.40 7.42
CA GLY A 26 2.65 4.84 8.61
C GLY A 26 2.14 3.43 8.38
N PRO A 27 1.27 2.94 9.28
CA PRO A 27 0.75 1.58 9.20
C PRO A 27 -0.02 1.33 7.91
N LEU A 28 0.15 0.14 7.36
CA LEU A 28 -0.47 -0.26 6.11
C LEU A 28 -0.90 -1.71 6.21
N GLU A 29 -2.09 -2.02 5.72
CA GLU A 29 -2.53 -3.39 5.60
C GLU A 29 -2.41 -3.82 4.14
N VAL A 30 -1.81 -4.97 3.91
CA VAL A 30 -1.57 -5.48 2.56
C VAL A 30 -2.19 -6.85 2.42
N GLN A 31 -2.94 -7.04 1.33
CA GLN A 31 -3.45 -8.35 0.94
C GLN A 31 -2.97 -8.61 -0.48
N VAL A 32 -2.11 -9.62 -0.63
CA VAL A 32 -1.54 -9.94 -1.93
C VAL A 32 -2.40 -10.97 -2.63
N GLY A 33 -2.82 -10.65 -3.84
CA GLY A 33 -3.54 -11.57 -4.71
C GLY A 33 -2.63 -12.07 -5.83
N ALA A 34 -3.24 -12.73 -6.81
CA ALA A 34 -2.47 -13.28 -7.93
C ALA A 34 -1.89 -12.21 -8.83
N ASP A 35 -2.66 -11.16 -9.10
CA ASP A 35 -2.27 -10.14 -10.06
C ASP A 35 -2.15 -8.75 -9.44
N SER A 36 -2.56 -8.59 -8.21
CA SER A 36 -2.57 -7.27 -7.58
C SER A 36 -2.38 -7.39 -6.07
N ALA A 37 -2.02 -6.27 -5.46
CA ALA A 37 -1.96 -6.16 -4.02
C ALA A 37 -2.96 -5.10 -3.59
N VAL A 38 -3.79 -5.41 -2.61
CA VAL A 38 -4.75 -4.47 -2.04
C VAL A 38 -4.13 -3.81 -0.83
N LEU A 39 -4.11 -2.50 -0.84
CA LEU A 39 -3.50 -1.70 0.23
C LEU A 39 -4.60 -0.93 0.95
N SER A 40 -4.57 -0.99 2.28
CA SER A 40 -5.52 -0.26 3.13
C SER A 40 -4.76 0.54 4.17
N TRP A 41 -5.17 1.79 4.37
CA TRP A 41 -4.53 2.65 5.36
C TRP A 41 -5.57 3.65 5.88
N GLY A 42 -5.19 4.43 6.89
CA GLY A 42 -6.07 5.43 7.48
C GLY A 42 -6.70 4.94 8.76
N ASP A 43 -7.63 5.74 9.29
CA ASP A 43 -8.30 5.43 10.54
C ASP A 43 -9.38 4.37 10.36
N ALA A 44 -9.65 3.63 11.42
CA ALA A 44 -10.67 2.59 11.40
C ALA A 44 -12.04 3.12 11.00
N GLY A 45 -12.32 4.39 11.32
CA GLY A 45 -13.59 5.01 10.97
C GLY A 45 -13.67 5.52 9.54
N ASN A 46 -12.53 5.64 8.84
CA ASN A 46 -12.49 6.16 7.48
C ASN A 46 -11.31 5.58 6.71
N PRO A 47 -11.30 4.27 6.49
CA PRO A 47 -10.18 3.64 5.80
C PRO A 47 -10.13 3.99 4.32
N GLN A 48 -8.92 4.05 3.79
CA GLN A 48 -8.68 4.20 2.35
C GLN A 48 -8.22 2.85 1.82
N ILE A 49 -8.69 2.48 0.66
CA ILE A 49 -8.35 1.19 0.04
C ILE A 49 -8.03 1.41 -1.43
N THR A 50 -6.97 0.78 -1.90
CA THR A 50 -6.66 0.76 -3.32
C THR A 50 -6.01 -0.57 -3.69
N ALA A 51 -6.04 -0.90 -4.97
CA ALA A 51 -5.34 -2.05 -5.50
C ALA A 51 -4.31 -1.58 -6.51
N ILE A 52 -3.10 -2.12 -6.43
CA ILE A 52 -2.04 -1.81 -7.38
C ILE A 52 -1.57 -3.10 -8.04
N PRO A 53 -0.98 -3.03 -9.24
CA PRO A 53 -0.42 -4.22 -9.87
C PRO A 53 0.63 -4.86 -8.97
N ILE A 54 0.67 -6.18 -8.96
CA ILE A 54 1.60 -6.91 -8.11
C ILE A 54 3.06 -6.52 -8.38
N GLU A 55 3.37 -6.20 -9.63
CA GLU A 55 4.73 -5.80 -10.00
C GLU A 55 5.13 -4.49 -9.33
N GLU A 56 4.22 -3.53 -9.25
CA GLU A 56 4.50 -2.28 -8.58
C GLU A 56 4.66 -2.49 -7.09
N TYR A 57 3.81 -3.32 -6.50
CA TYR A 57 3.91 -3.65 -5.09
C TYR A 57 5.28 -4.25 -4.77
N GLU A 58 5.71 -5.22 -5.57
CA GLU A 58 7.00 -5.86 -5.36
C GLU A 58 8.15 -4.88 -5.49
N ARG A 59 8.05 -3.94 -6.42
CA ARG A 59 9.07 -2.91 -6.59
C ARG A 59 9.18 -2.02 -5.36
N TYR A 60 8.04 -1.62 -4.80
CA TYR A 60 8.04 -0.79 -3.59
C TYR A 60 8.65 -1.54 -2.40
N VAL A 61 8.37 -2.83 -2.29
CA VAL A 61 8.96 -3.64 -1.24
C VAL A 61 10.48 -3.74 -1.42
N GLU A 62 10.94 -3.97 -2.64
CA GLU A 62 12.37 -4.04 -2.93
C GLU A 62 13.08 -2.74 -2.65
N GLN A 63 12.44 -1.62 -2.91
CA GLN A 63 13.03 -0.30 -2.68
C GLN A 63 12.96 0.14 -1.22
N GLY A 64 12.32 -0.65 -0.38
CA GLY A 64 12.19 -0.32 1.03
C GLY A 64 11.12 0.71 1.33
N LEU A 65 10.27 1.04 0.37
CA LEU A 65 9.18 2.00 0.56
C LEU A 65 8.00 1.38 1.27
N ILE A 66 7.80 0.07 1.11
CA ILE A 66 6.83 -0.69 1.89
C ILE A 66 7.62 -1.73 2.65
N GLU A 67 7.57 -1.64 3.97
CA GLU A 67 8.25 -2.59 4.85
C GLU A 67 7.23 -3.57 5.40
N LEU A 68 7.44 -4.85 5.14
CA LEU A 68 6.57 -5.88 5.69
C LEU A 68 6.96 -6.15 7.13
N GLN A 69 5.97 -6.24 8.01
CA GLN A 69 6.21 -6.52 9.41
C GLN A 69 5.92 -8.00 9.69
N PRO A 70 6.83 -8.69 10.35
CA PRO A 70 6.59 -10.10 10.69
C PRO A 70 5.42 -10.21 11.67
N ALA A 71 4.70 -11.32 11.54
CA ALA A 71 3.57 -11.58 12.41
C ALA A 71 4.00 -11.80 13.85
#